data_49b359c472e356b9196c00b3e0721365
#
_entry.id   49b359c472e356b9196c00b3e0721365
#
_cell.length_a   1.000
_cell.length_b   1.000
_cell.length_c   1.000
_cell.angle_alpha   90.00
_cell.angle_beta   90.00
_cell.angle_gamma   90.00
#
_symmetry.space_group_name_H-M   'P 1'
#
loop_
_entity.id
_entity.type
_entity.pdbx_description
1 polymer ?
#
loop_
_entity_poly.entity_id
_entity_poly.type
_entity_poly.pdbx_seq_one_letter_code
_entity_poly.pdbx_strand_id
1 'polypeptide(L)'
;MINKNFFLKGYRSIFTHDSPAIALTCCFIAIGALFKNLGFNIQESIFSTVLTYALPGSLVMAESMLIGASLLNIFLAVWFVNARLYPMAVSLFPLMMHKSQPKWKYYFSCHFIAVSAWLIMKSNYKKIPKEYRIDYWIGIGSATVSVSVIGTFIGFYFSEFMNKDIMIGLAILNPVYFLCMMVGASKTIQITLSVLLGIILGPIIYLFSPEWSILLAGIIGGTIAFLVGEYNVS
;
A
#
# COMPACT_ATOMS: atom_id res chain seq x y z
N MET A 1 21.14 -10.46 14.88
CA MET A 1 20.63 -9.22 15.51
C MET A 1 20.25 -8.21 14.44
N ILE A 2 19.34 -7.27 14.72
CA ILE A 2 19.01 -6.15 13.81
C ILE A 2 20.05 -5.06 14.02
N ASN A 3 20.62 -4.53 12.94
CA ASN A 3 21.53 -3.39 13.02
C ASN A 3 20.73 -2.11 13.29
N LYS A 4 20.85 -1.58 14.52
CA LYS A 4 20.08 -0.41 15.00
C LYS A 4 20.25 0.83 14.12
N ASN A 5 21.44 1.07 13.57
CA ASN A 5 21.71 2.26 12.77
C ASN A 5 20.92 2.22 11.44
N PHE A 6 20.92 1.07 10.75
CA PHE A 6 20.18 0.92 9.51
C PHE A 6 18.67 0.83 9.73
N PHE A 7 18.24 0.20 10.82
CA PHE A 7 16.83 0.22 11.24
C PHE A 7 16.34 1.66 11.46
N LEU A 8 17.04 2.45 12.25
CA LEU A 8 16.67 3.85 12.50
C LEU A 8 16.71 4.71 11.23
N LYS A 9 17.68 4.45 10.34
CA LYS A 9 17.73 5.11 9.04
C LYS A 9 16.50 4.79 8.19
N GLY A 10 16.07 3.52 8.19
CA GLY A 10 14.84 3.07 7.54
C GLY A 10 13.60 3.71 8.16
N TYR A 11 13.52 3.69 9.50
CA TYR A 11 12.40 4.29 10.23
C TYR A 11 12.25 5.79 9.94
N ARG A 12 13.36 6.52 9.89
CA ARG A 12 13.35 7.97 9.60
C ARG A 12 13.04 8.28 8.14
N SER A 13 13.30 7.37 7.21
CA SER A 13 13.12 7.62 5.77
C SER A 13 11.67 7.90 5.38
N ILE A 14 10.70 7.46 6.18
CA ILE A 14 9.28 7.74 5.93
C ILE A 14 8.90 9.20 6.25
N PHE A 15 9.71 9.91 7.02
CA PHE A 15 9.48 11.29 7.44
C PHE A 15 10.33 12.32 6.67
N THR A 16 11.00 11.92 5.59
CA THR A 16 11.78 12.84 4.75
C THR A 16 10.89 13.63 3.78
N HIS A 17 11.43 14.63 3.10
CA HIS A 17 10.68 15.63 2.32
C HIS A 17 9.72 15.06 1.27
N ASP A 18 9.97 13.88 0.70
CA ASP A 18 9.07 13.20 -0.24
C ASP A 18 8.25 12.09 0.46
N SER A 19 7.88 12.33 1.69
CA SER A 19 7.45 11.32 2.64
C SER A 19 5.97 10.94 2.47
N PRO A 20 5.67 9.65 2.38
CA PRO A 20 4.29 9.17 2.38
C PRO A 20 3.60 9.27 3.75
N ALA A 21 4.32 9.66 4.82
CA ALA A 21 3.80 9.62 6.19
C ALA A 21 2.51 10.44 6.34
N ILE A 22 2.47 11.66 5.80
CA ILE A 22 1.30 12.54 5.91
C ILE A 22 0.11 11.91 5.19
N ALA A 23 0.28 11.50 3.93
CA ALA A 23 -0.78 10.90 3.14
C ALA A 23 -1.29 9.60 3.80
N LEU A 24 -0.39 8.75 4.29
CA LEU A 24 -0.75 7.53 5.03
C LEU A 24 -1.53 7.87 6.29
N THR A 25 -1.07 8.83 7.10
CA THR A 25 -1.78 9.24 8.32
C THR A 25 -3.19 9.70 7.99
N CYS A 26 -3.37 10.59 7.02
CA CYS A 26 -4.68 11.09 6.61
C CYS A 26 -5.62 9.96 6.17
N CYS A 27 -5.12 9.01 5.40
CA CYS A 27 -5.93 7.88 4.96
C CYS A 27 -6.32 6.94 6.11
N PHE A 28 -5.40 6.68 7.03
CA PHE A 28 -5.72 5.86 8.20
C PHE A 28 -6.59 6.58 9.23
N ILE A 29 -6.61 7.91 9.25
CA ILE A 29 -7.61 8.69 9.97
C ILE A 29 -9.01 8.40 9.40
N ALA A 30 -9.17 8.42 8.07
CA ALA A 30 -10.45 8.07 7.44
C ALA A 30 -10.87 6.61 7.74
N ILE A 31 -9.93 5.66 7.70
CA ILE A 31 -10.17 4.25 8.05
C ILE A 31 -10.60 4.09 9.51
N GLY A 32 -9.93 4.79 10.44
CA GLY A 32 -10.28 4.73 11.86
C GLY A 32 -11.70 5.23 12.14
N ALA A 33 -12.10 6.34 11.49
CA ALA A 33 -13.46 6.85 11.56
C ALA A 33 -14.48 5.87 10.93
N LEU A 34 -14.12 5.25 9.81
CA LEU A 34 -14.96 4.25 9.15
C LEU A 34 -15.18 3.01 10.03
N PHE A 35 -14.13 2.49 10.66
CA PHE A 35 -14.24 1.34 11.55
C PHE A 35 -15.14 1.62 12.77
N LYS A 36 -15.06 2.83 13.36
CA LYS A 36 -15.98 3.22 14.42
C LYS A 36 -17.44 3.25 13.95
N ASN A 37 -17.69 3.78 12.74
CA ASN A 37 -19.04 3.81 12.16
C ASN A 37 -19.58 2.41 11.84
N LEU A 38 -18.71 1.42 11.63
CA LEU A 38 -19.04 0.00 11.49
C LEU A 38 -19.31 -0.71 12.83
N GLY A 39 -19.15 -0.01 13.97
CA GLY A 39 -19.36 -0.57 15.29
C GLY A 39 -18.15 -1.29 15.87
N PHE A 40 -16.97 -1.18 15.27
CA PHE A 40 -15.73 -1.73 15.84
C PHE A 40 -15.37 -1.00 17.12
N ASN A 41 -14.81 -1.73 18.08
CA ASN A 41 -14.11 -1.10 19.19
C ASN A 41 -12.69 -0.67 18.78
N ILE A 42 -12.02 0.12 19.63
CA ILE A 42 -10.68 0.64 19.31
C ILE A 42 -9.64 -0.49 19.13
N GLN A 43 -9.74 -1.56 19.89
CA GLN A 43 -8.80 -2.69 19.83
C GLN A 43 -8.98 -3.44 18.52
N GLU A 44 -10.21 -3.70 18.09
CA GLU A 44 -10.53 -4.31 16.79
C GLU A 44 -10.06 -3.45 15.63
N SER A 45 -10.23 -2.13 15.72
CA SER A 45 -9.79 -1.19 14.70
C SER A 45 -8.26 -1.17 14.53
N ILE A 46 -7.52 -1.13 15.64
CA ILE A 46 -6.04 -1.19 15.62
C ILE A 46 -5.57 -2.56 15.16
N PHE A 47 -6.17 -3.64 15.65
CA PHE A 47 -5.81 -5.00 15.26
C PHE A 47 -6.04 -5.22 13.76
N SER A 48 -7.18 -4.78 13.22
CA SER A 48 -7.48 -4.82 11.81
C SER A 48 -6.45 -4.02 10.99
N THR A 49 -6.10 -2.80 11.43
CA THR A 49 -5.08 -1.98 10.77
C THR A 49 -3.72 -2.66 10.72
N VAL A 50 -3.29 -3.30 11.81
CA VAL A 50 -2.01 -4.00 11.87
C VAL A 50 -2.03 -5.26 11.00
N LEU A 51 -3.11 -6.04 11.02
CA LEU A 51 -3.20 -7.30 10.27
C LEU A 51 -3.38 -7.07 8.77
N THR A 52 -4.29 -6.21 8.37
CA THR A 52 -4.60 -5.99 6.95
C THR A 52 -3.51 -5.14 6.30
N TYR A 53 -2.99 -4.14 7.00
CA TYR A 53 -1.90 -3.25 6.60
C TYR A 53 -1.93 -2.79 5.12
N ALA A 54 -3.09 -2.81 4.50
CA ALA A 54 -3.29 -2.40 3.11
C ALA A 54 -4.55 -1.57 3.00
N LEU A 55 -4.42 -0.26 2.74
CA LEU A 55 -5.54 0.67 2.63
C LEU A 55 -6.68 0.16 1.75
N PRO A 56 -6.45 -0.30 0.50
CA PRO A 56 -7.55 -0.79 -0.32
C PRO A 56 -8.19 -2.06 0.23
N GLY A 57 -7.41 -2.94 0.84
CA GLY A 57 -7.95 -4.13 1.50
C GLY A 57 -8.85 -3.76 2.69
N SER A 58 -8.45 -2.78 3.50
CA SER A 58 -9.26 -2.29 4.62
C SER A 58 -10.56 -1.61 4.16
N LEU A 59 -10.50 -0.83 3.07
CA LEU A 59 -11.69 -0.20 2.48
C LEU A 59 -12.66 -1.24 1.94
N VAL A 60 -12.19 -2.19 1.13
CA VAL A 60 -13.02 -3.27 0.57
C VAL A 60 -13.62 -4.14 1.67
N MET A 61 -12.86 -4.42 2.73
CA MET A 61 -13.38 -5.12 3.89
C MET A 61 -14.54 -4.35 4.53
N ALA A 62 -14.34 -3.06 4.78
CA ALA A 62 -15.33 -2.20 5.41
C ALA A 62 -16.60 -2.05 4.54
N GLU A 63 -16.45 -1.82 3.24
CA GLU A 63 -17.57 -1.73 2.30
C GLU A 63 -18.34 -3.05 2.21
N SER A 64 -17.64 -4.17 2.13
CA SER A 64 -18.27 -5.51 2.10
C SER A 64 -19.05 -5.81 3.38
N MET A 65 -18.55 -5.37 4.54
CA MET A 65 -19.26 -5.48 5.82
C MET A 65 -20.52 -4.62 5.85
N LEU A 66 -20.46 -3.39 5.33
CA LEU A 66 -21.59 -2.47 5.27
C LEU A 66 -22.76 -3.03 4.46
N ILE A 67 -22.49 -3.75 3.37
CA ILE A 67 -23.53 -4.38 2.53
C ILE A 67 -23.95 -5.76 3.06
N GLY A 68 -23.42 -6.21 4.21
CA GLY A 68 -23.75 -7.51 4.80
C GLY A 68 -23.23 -8.71 4.03
N ALA A 69 -22.11 -8.58 3.31
CA ALA A 69 -21.51 -9.68 2.56
C ALA A 69 -21.09 -10.85 3.48
N SER A 70 -21.12 -12.07 2.96
CA SER A 70 -20.66 -13.25 3.70
C SER A 70 -19.16 -13.18 3.99
N LEU A 71 -18.71 -13.82 5.08
CA LEU A 71 -17.29 -13.86 5.45
C LEU A 71 -16.41 -14.38 4.32
N LEU A 72 -16.88 -15.36 3.55
CA LEU A 72 -16.13 -15.87 2.40
C LEU A 72 -15.97 -14.82 1.30
N ASN A 73 -17.04 -14.08 1.00
CA ASN A 73 -16.97 -13.01 0.01
C ASN A 73 -16.04 -11.87 0.46
N ILE A 74 -16.10 -11.48 1.73
CA ILE A 74 -15.19 -10.49 2.29
C ILE A 74 -13.74 -10.97 2.16
N PHE A 75 -13.45 -12.22 2.55
CA PHE A 75 -12.13 -12.82 2.45
C PHE A 75 -11.62 -12.81 1.00
N LEU A 76 -12.41 -13.28 0.04
CA LEU A 76 -12.05 -13.33 -1.37
C LEU A 76 -11.81 -11.92 -1.94
N ALA A 77 -12.69 -10.97 -1.66
CA ALA A 77 -12.56 -9.60 -2.13
C ALA A 77 -11.28 -8.94 -1.62
N VAL A 78 -10.99 -9.05 -0.32
CA VAL A 78 -9.76 -8.53 0.28
C VAL A 78 -8.52 -9.23 -0.27
N TRP A 79 -8.57 -10.54 -0.46
CA TRP A 79 -7.46 -11.31 -1.02
C TRP A 79 -7.14 -10.90 -2.45
N PHE A 80 -8.15 -10.76 -3.32
CA PHE A 80 -7.97 -10.32 -4.70
C PHE A 80 -7.40 -8.90 -4.80
N VAL A 81 -7.93 -7.96 -4.02
CA VAL A 81 -7.42 -6.58 -4.02
C VAL A 81 -5.96 -6.53 -3.56
N ASN A 82 -5.56 -7.38 -2.63
CA ASN A 82 -4.19 -7.45 -2.13
C ASN A 82 -3.26 -8.32 -3.00
N ALA A 83 -3.76 -9.09 -3.96
CA ALA A 83 -2.94 -9.91 -4.86
C ALA A 83 -1.88 -9.09 -5.61
N ARG A 84 -2.12 -7.79 -5.85
CA ARG A 84 -1.15 -6.83 -6.40
C ARG A 84 0.14 -6.70 -5.59
N LEU A 85 0.15 -7.05 -4.32
CA LEU A 85 1.34 -7.00 -3.47
C LEU A 85 2.35 -8.11 -3.82
N TYR A 86 1.87 -9.20 -4.44
CA TYR A 86 2.72 -10.32 -4.83
C TYR A 86 3.84 -9.93 -5.84
N PRO A 87 3.55 -9.31 -6.99
CA PRO A 87 4.60 -8.87 -7.90
C PRO A 87 5.55 -7.84 -7.26
N MET A 88 5.08 -7.03 -6.33
CA MET A 88 5.93 -6.11 -5.57
C MET A 88 6.92 -6.88 -4.68
N ALA A 89 6.47 -7.94 -4.02
CA ALA A 89 7.33 -8.83 -3.25
C ALA A 89 8.39 -9.49 -4.14
N VAL A 90 7.98 -10.10 -5.24
CA VAL A 90 8.89 -10.77 -6.19
C VAL A 90 9.95 -9.82 -6.75
N SER A 91 9.59 -8.57 -7.00
CA SER A 91 10.54 -7.57 -7.53
C SER A 91 11.50 -7.01 -6.46
N LEU A 92 11.12 -7.04 -5.18
CA LEU A 92 11.86 -6.38 -4.10
C LEU A 92 12.80 -7.33 -3.34
N PHE A 93 12.31 -8.53 -2.98
CA PHE A 93 13.06 -9.44 -2.12
C PHE A 93 14.43 -9.85 -2.69
N PRO A 94 14.60 -10.15 -4.00
CA PRO A 94 15.92 -10.46 -4.55
C PRO A 94 16.95 -9.33 -4.36
N LEU A 95 16.50 -8.08 -4.31
CA LEU A 95 17.37 -6.92 -4.09
C LEU A 95 17.88 -6.83 -2.65
N MET A 96 17.14 -7.44 -1.71
CA MET A 96 17.45 -7.39 -0.27
C MET A 96 18.11 -8.66 0.25
N MET A 97 17.92 -9.80 -0.44
CA MET A 97 18.45 -11.10 0.02
C MET A 97 19.98 -11.10 0.11
N HIS A 98 20.49 -11.55 1.26
CA HIS A 98 21.92 -11.71 1.51
C HIS A 98 22.17 -12.96 2.36
N LYS A 99 23.28 -13.68 2.08
CA LYS A 99 23.62 -14.96 2.73
C LYS A 99 23.82 -14.84 4.25
N SER A 100 24.26 -13.67 4.74
CA SER A 100 24.51 -13.45 6.18
C SER A 100 23.23 -13.25 7.00
N GLN A 101 22.08 -13.07 6.36
CA GLN A 101 20.83 -12.81 7.06
C GLN A 101 19.95 -14.07 7.12
N PRO A 102 19.32 -14.36 8.27
CA PRO A 102 18.49 -15.55 8.42
C PRO A 102 17.19 -15.41 7.60
N LYS A 103 16.78 -16.50 6.97
CA LYS A 103 15.60 -16.54 6.09
C LYS A 103 14.29 -16.09 6.76
N TRP A 104 14.10 -16.37 8.04
CA TRP A 104 12.90 -16.02 8.78
C TRP A 104 12.62 -14.51 8.80
N LYS A 105 13.69 -13.66 8.79
CA LYS A 105 13.51 -12.20 8.69
C LYS A 105 12.78 -11.79 7.41
N TYR A 106 13.07 -12.45 6.30
CA TYR A 106 12.41 -12.16 5.02
C TYR A 106 10.94 -12.57 5.06
N TYR A 107 10.63 -13.77 5.56
CA TYR A 107 9.24 -14.23 5.69
C TYR A 107 8.41 -13.30 6.57
N PHE A 108 8.93 -12.96 7.76
CA PHE A 108 8.22 -12.06 8.67
C PHE A 108 8.07 -10.65 8.10
N SER A 109 9.06 -10.16 7.37
CA SER A 109 9.05 -8.83 6.79
C SER A 109 8.20 -8.71 5.51
N CYS A 110 7.68 -9.82 4.95
CA CYS A 110 6.67 -9.78 3.89
C CYS A 110 5.43 -8.98 4.30
N HIS A 111 5.09 -9.01 5.58
CA HIS A 111 3.98 -8.24 6.13
C HIS A 111 4.11 -6.73 5.86
N PHE A 112 5.32 -6.19 5.78
CA PHE A 112 5.57 -4.78 5.55
C PHE A 112 5.46 -4.34 4.09
N ILE A 113 5.01 -5.22 3.19
CA ILE A 113 4.86 -4.87 1.77
C ILE A 113 3.66 -3.95 1.61
N ALA A 114 3.96 -2.70 1.35
CA ALA A 114 3.03 -1.66 0.95
C ALA A 114 3.67 -0.81 -0.14
N VAL A 115 2.86 -0.16 -0.96
CA VAL A 115 3.36 0.63 -2.11
C VAL A 115 4.36 1.68 -1.67
N SER A 116 4.06 2.41 -0.59
CA SER A 116 4.94 3.44 -0.01
C SER A 116 6.28 2.86 0.46
N ALA A 117 6.25 1.77 1.24
CA ALA A 117 7.43 1.10 1.73
C ALA A 117 8.29 0.56 0.58
N TRP A 118 7.65 -0.06 -0.42
CA TRP A 118 8.30 -0.57 -1.62
C TRP A 118 9.01 0.53 -2.41
N LEU A 119 8.36 1.67 -2.63
CA LEU A 119 8.94 2.82 -3.34
C LEU A 119 10.16 3.38 -2.60
N ILE A 120 10.07 3.59 -1.28
CA ILE A 120 11.19 4.07 -0.46
C ILE A 120 12.37 3.11 -0.55
N MET A 121 12.11 1.80 -0.41
CA MET A 121 13.18 0.80 -0.49
C MET A 121 13.81 0.78 -1.88
N LYS A 122 13.00 0.80 -2.95
CA LYS A 122 13.47 0.75 -4.33
C LYS A 122 14.28 2.00 -4.73
N SER A 123 13.96 3.16 -4.16
CA SER A 123 14.72 4.40 -4.37
C SER A 123 16.07 4.41 -3.64
N ASN A 124 16.16 3.71 -2.51
CA ASN A 124 17.31 3.81 -1.63
C ASN A 124 18.21 2.56 -1.56
N TYR A 125 17.79 1.40 -2.10
CA TYR A 125 18.51 0.13 -1.92
C TYR A 125 19.98 0.17 -2.39
N LYS A 126 20.29 0.96 -3.44
CA LYS A 126 21.67 1.13 -3.95
C LYS A 126 22.58 1.86 -2.97
N LYS A 127 22.00 2.73 -2.11
CA LYS A 127 22.73 3.53 -1.10
C LYS A 127 22.99 2.75 0.18
N ILE A 128 22.47 1.51 0.28
CA ILE A 128 22.53 0.70 1.51
C ILE A 128 23.30 -0.59 1.20
N PRO A 129 24.32 -0.93 2.01
CA PRO A 129 25.04 -2.19 1.88
C PRO A 129 24.08 -3.36 1.91
N LYS A 130 24.30 -4.37 1.03
CA LYS A 130 23.35 -5.45 0.79
C LYS A 130 23.02 -6.24 2.05
N GLU A 131 23.98 -6.40 2.96
CA GLU A 131 23.84 -7.10 4.24
C GLU A 131 22.87 -6.42 5.22
N TYR A 132 22.68 -5.09 5.13
CA TYR A 132 21.81 -4.32 6.04
C TYR A 132 20.49 -3.88 5.41
N ARG A 133 20.22 -4.26 4.17
CA ARG A 133 18.98 -3.86 3.47
C ARG A 133 17.73 -4.38 4.15
N ILE A 134 17.79 -5.61 4.70
CA ILE A 134 16.64 -6.15 5.44
C ILE A 134 16.37 -5.40 6.73
N ASP A 135 17.40 -4.94 7.44
CA ASP A 135 17.24 -4.18 8.68
C ASP A 135 16.65 -2.78 8.39
N TYR A 136 17.10 -2.16 7.28
CA TYR A 136 16.52 -0.91 6.79
C TYR A 136 15.06 -1.08 6.37
N TRP A 137 14.72 -2.18 5.68
CA TRP A 137 13.37 -2.54 5.29
C TRP A 137 12.44 -2.72 6.49
N ILE A 138 12.87 -3.44 7.51
CA ILE A 138 12.11 -3.60 8.76
C ILE A 138 11.89 -2.24 9.43
N GLY A 139 12.86 -1.34 9.36
CA GLY A 139 12.73 0.03 9.85
C GLY A 139 11.63 0.81 9.12
N ILE A 140 11.60 0.77 7.78
CA ILE A 140 10.52 1.38 6.98
C ILE A 140 9.17 0.79 7.38
N GLY A 141 9.05 -0.54 7.38
CA GLY A 141 7.80 -1.22 7.70
C GLY A 141 7.28 -0.89 9.10
N SER A 142 8.16 -0.88 10.10
CA SER A 142 7.79 -0.49 11.47
C SER A 142 7.30 0.95 11.54
N ALA A 143 7.93 1.88 10.82
CA ALA A 143 7.52 3.28 10.78
C ALA A 143 6.15 3.44 10.10
N THR A 144 5.93 2.78 8.96
CA THR A 144 4.64 2.84 8.24
C THR A 144 3.50 2.26 9.08
N VAL A 145 3.71 1.13 9.75
CA VAL A 145 2.71 0.55 10.68
C VAL A 145 2.43 1.51 11.83
N SER A 146 3.46 2.10 12.45
CA SER A 146 3.27 3.05 13.56
C SER A 146 2.42 4.25 13.13
N VAL A 147 2.71 4.83 11.97
CA VAL A 147 1.95 5.96 11.42
C VAL A 147 0.51 5.57 11.11
N SER A 148 0.29 4.37 10.57
CA SER A 148 -1.05 3.84 10.27
C SER A 148 -1.87 3.63 11.55
N VAL A 149 -1.27 3.06 12.59
CA VAL A 149 -1.94 2.85 13.89
C VAL A 149 -2.29 4.19 14.55
N ILE A 150 -1.37 5.16 14.51
CA ILE A 150 -1.64 6.51 15.03
C ILE A 150 -2.78 7.17 14.26
N GLY A 151 -2.78 7.07 12.92
CA GLY A 151 -3.87 7.57 12.08
C GLY A 151 -5.21 6.94 12.44
N THR A 152 -5.28 5.60 12.54
CA THR A 152 -6.49 4.88 12.92
C THR A 152 -6.98 5.30 14.32
N PHE A 153 -6.07 5.43 15.27
CA PHE A 153 -6.41 5.88 16.63
C PHE A 153 -7.04 7.29 16.62
N ILE A 154 -6.40 8.23 15.94
CA ILE A 154 -6.92 9.61 15.81
C ILE A 154 -8.29 9.58 15.14
N GLY A 155 -8.42 8.91 14.01
CA GLY A 155 -9.66 8.82 13.25
C GLY A 155 -10.82 8.21 14.05
N PHE A 156 -10.53 7.18 14.84
CA PHE A 156 -11.51 6.52 15.69
C PHE A 156 -12.11 7.49 16.72
N TYR A 157 -11.27 8.24 17.43
CA TYR A 157 -11.74 9.16 18.48
C TYR A 157 -12.31 10.47 17.93
N PHE A 158 -11.80 10.94 16.79
CA PHE A 158 -12.30 12.18 16.18
C PHE A 158 -13.42 11.96 15.15
N SER A 159 -13.90 10.72 14.97
CA SER A 159 -14.96 10.39 14.00
C SER A 159 -16.24 11.21 14.18
N GLU A 160 -16.58 11.55 15.43
CA GLU A 160 -17.79 12.33 15.74
C GLU A 160 -17.73 13.79 15.25
N PHE A 161 -16.51 14.32 15.08
CA PHE A 161 -16.27 15.66 14.57
C PHE A 161 -16.08 15.69 13.05
N MET A 162 -16.01 14.52 12.40
CA MET A 162 -15.78 14.41 10.96
C MET A 162 -17.11 14.25 10.22
N ASN A 163 -17.43 15.22 9.40
CA ASN A 163 -18.52 15.06 8.45
C ASN A 163 -18.07 14.14 7.27
N LYS A 164 -19.05 13.68 6.50
CA LYS A 164 -18.81 12.77 5.37
C LYS A 164 -17.84 13.34 4.33
N ASP A 165 -17.88 14.64 4.10
CA ASP A 165 -17.02 15.30 3.09
C ASP A 165 -15.55 15.32 3.53
N ILE A 166 -15.28 15.55 4.81
CA ILE A 166 -13.93 15.45 5.37
C ILE A 166 -13.39 14.02 5.23
N MET A 167 -14.20 13.00 5.53
CA MET A 167 -13.78 11.60 5.41
C MET A 167 -13.45 11.22 3.96
N ILE A 168 -14.28 11.64 3.01
CA ILE A 168 -14.03 11.42 1.57
C ILE A 168 -12.76 12.15 1.14
N GLY A 169 -12.59 13.41 1.54
CA GLY A 169 -11.38 14.19 1.24
C GLY A 169 -10.09 13.52 1.74
N LEU A 170 -10.09 13.00 2.97
CA LEU A 170 -8.96 12.28 3.54
C LEU A 170 -8.67 10.96 2.79
N ALA A 171 -9.71 10.24 2.39
CA ALA A 171 -9.56 8.99 1.63
C ALA A 171 -8.97 9.22 0.23
N ILE A 172 -9.34 10.32 -0.45
CA ILE A 172 -8.85 10.67 -1.79
C ILE A 172 -7.37 11.10 -1.77
N LEU A 173 -6.84 11.61 -0.66
CA LEU A 173 -5.44 12.02 -0.56
C LEU A 173 -4.46 10.87 -0.94
N ASN A 174 -4.77 9.64 -0.60
CA ASN A 174 -3.89 8.51 -0.86
C ASN A 174 -3.75 8.18 -2.38
N PRO A 175 -4.83 7.97 -3.15
CA PRO A 175 -4.71 7.75 -4.59
C PRO A 175 -4.06 8.94 -5.29
N VAL A 176 -4.35 10.19 -4.90
CA VAL A 176 -3.70 11.38 -5.46
C VAL A 176 -2.20 11.36 -5.17
N TYR A 177 -1.80 11.09 -3.93
CA TYR A 177 -0.39 10.95 -3.56
C TYR A 177 0.33 9.90 -4.41
N PHE A 178 -0.26 8.70 -4.56
CA PHE A 178 0.34 7.65 -5.39
C PHE A 178 0.41 8.03 -6.86
N LEU A 179 -0.59 8.72 -7.38
CA LEU A 179 -0.61 9.19 -8.75
C LEU A 179 0.54 10.19 -8.99
N CYS A 180 0.73 11.15 -8.08
CA CYS A 180 1.86 12.09 -8.12
C CYS A 180 3.21 11.37 -8.04
N MET A 181 3.36 10.39 -7.16
CA MET A 181 4.59 9.60 -7.04
C MET A 181 4.86 8.78 -8.31
N MET A 182 3.85 8.17 -8.90
CA MET A 182 4.00 7.38 -10.12
C MET A 182 4.40 8.27 -11.30
N VAL A 183 3.81 9.44 -11.44
CA VAL A 183 4.18 10.42 -12.47
C VAL A 183 5.62 10.90 -12.29
N GLY A 184 6.02 11.21 -11.05
CA GLY A 184 7.40 11.60 -10.72
C GLY A 184 8.44 10.49 -10.95
N ALA A 185 8.05 9.22 -10.77
CA ALA A 185 8.90 8.06 -11.00
C ALA A 185 8.91 7.59 -12.47
N SER A 186 8.00 8.09 -13.32
CA SER A 186 7.79 7.66 -14.69
C SER A 186 8.85 8.20 -15.61
N LYS A 187 9.99 7.49 -15.70
CA LYS A 187 11.05 7.78 -16.68
C LYS A 187 10.95 6.90 -17.93
N THR A 188 9.99 5.99 -17.98
CA THR A 188 9.83 5.04 -19.09
C THR A 188 8.42 5.12 -19.67
N ILE A 189 8.33 4.96 -20.98
CA ILE A 189 7.06 5.00 -21.70
C ILE A 189 6.08 3.93 -21.22
N GLN A 190 6.61 2.77 -20.79
CA GLN A 190 5.81 1.67 -20.26
C GLN A 190 5.03 2.08 -19.00
N ILE A 191 5.68 2.77 -18.06
CA ILE A 191 5.03 3.20 -16.82
C ILE A 191 3.96 4.25 -17.12
N THR A 192 4.26 5.23 -17.96
CA THR A 192 3.28 6.25 -18.34
C THR A 192 2.07 5.64 -19.04
N LEU A 193 2.31 4.71 -19.97
CA LEU A 193 1.24 4.01 -20.69
C LEU A 193 0.40 3.14 -19.75
N SER A 194 1.03 2.42 -18.80
CA SER A 194 0.31 1.63 -17.78
C SER A 194 -0.62 2.49 -16.95
N VAL A 195 -0.17 3.68 -16.53
CA VAL A 195 -0.99 4.62 -15.74
C VAL A 195 -2.17 5.12 -16.55
N LEU A 196 -1.93 5.57 -17.81
CA LEU A 196 -3.01 6.05 -18.67
C LEU A 196 -4.04 4.97 -18.98
N LEU A 197 -3.58 3.76 -19.29
CA LEU A 197 -4.48 2.62 -19.51
C LEU A 197 -5.26 2.27 -18.25
N GLY A 198 -4.64 2.31 -17.07
CA GLY A 198 -5.32 2.07 -15.79
C GLY A 198 -6.43 3.09 -15.50
N ILE A 199 -6.17 4.38 -15.78
CA ILE A 199 -7.15 5.46 -15.62
C ILE A 199 -8.35 5.28 -16.57
N ILE A 200 -8.14 4.77 -17.79
CA ILE A 200 -9.19 4.58 -18.79
C ILE A 200 -9.93 3.25 -18.55
N LEU A 201 -9.18 2.16 -18.44
CA LEU A 201 -9.76 0.82 -18.32
C LEU A 201 -10.45 0.57 -16.97
N GLY A 202 -9.93 1.15 -15.88
CA GLY A 202 -10.52 0.98 -14.56
C GLY A 202 -12.00 1.35 -14.51
N PRO A 203 -12.38 2.60 -14.81
CA PRO A 203 -13.78 3.02 -14.85
C PRO A 203 -14.63 2.24 -15.88
N ILE A 204 -14.07 1.93 -17.06
CA ILE A 204 -14.82 1.18 -18.09
C ILE A 204 -15.16 -0.23 -17.59
N ILE A 205 -14.19 -0.95 -17.05
CA ILE A 205 -14.42 -2.32 -16.55
C ILE A 205 -15.32 -2.28 -15.30
N TYR A 206 -15.21 -1.23 -14.46
CA TYR A 206 -16.07 -1.05 -13.30
C TYR A 206 -17.56 -1.00 -13.66
N LEU A 207 -17.94 -0.42 -14.81
CA LEU A 207 -19.32 -0.39 -15.30
C LEU A 207 -19.87 -1.78 -15.60
N PHE A 208 -19.01 -2.74 -15.97
CA PHE A 208 -19.44 -4.12 -16.31
C PHE A 208 -19.23 -5.11 -15.16
N SER A 209 -18.18 -4.92 -14.39
CA SER A 209 -17.78 -5.84 -13.30
C SER A 209 -17.04 -5.09 -12.21
N PRO A 210 -17.74 -4.48 -11.23
CA PRO A 210 -17.11 -3.71 -10.17
C PRO A 210 -16.06 -4.48 -9.37
N GLU A 211 -16.34 -5.74 -9.07
CA GLU A 211 -15.48 -6.62 -8.25
C GLU A 211 -14.15 -6.95 -8.93
N TRP A 212 -14.13 -7.05 -10.25
CA TRP A 212 -12.96 -7.44 -11.05
C TRP A 212 -12.22 -6.26 -11.69
N SER A 213 -12.77 -5.04 -11.59
CA SER A 213 -12.28 -3.86 -12.31
C SER A 213 -10.81 -3.55 -12.07
N ILE A 214 -10.36 -3.57 -10.83
CA ILE A 214 -8.98 -3.25 -10.45
C ILE A 214 -8.02 -4.32 -10.99
N LEU A 215 -8.39 -5.59 -10.85
CA LEU A 215 -7.55 -6.70 -11.29
C LEU A 215 -7.42 -6.74 -12.82
N LEU A 216 -8.55 -6.68 -13.52
CA LEU A 216 -8.57 -6.73 -14.98
C LEU A 216 -7.93 -5.51 -15.62
N ALA A 217 -8.19 -4.31 -15.09
CA ALA A 217 -7.53 -3.10 -15.56
C ALA A 217 -6.01 -3.17 -15.40
N GLY A 218 -5.54 -3.71 -14.28
CA GLY A 218 -4.11 -3.91 -14.01
C GLY A 218 -3.47 -4.93 -14.96
N ILE A 219 -4.10 -6.09 -15.17
CA ILE A 219 -3.60 -7.14 -16.07
C ILE A 219 -3.61 -6.65 -17.52
N ILE A 220 -4.72 -6.15 -18.00
CA ILE A 220 -4.88 -5.73 -19.41
C ILE A 220 -3.97 -4.51 -19.69
N GLY A 221 -4.08 -3.47 -18.86
CA GLY A 221 -3.30 -2.25 -19.02
C GLY A 221 -1.79 -2.49 -18.88
N GLY A 222 -1.38 -3.31 -17.91
CA GLY A 222 0.01 -3.69 -17.71
C GLY A 222 0.58 -4.53 -18.86
N THR A 223 -0.20 -5.50 -19.37
CA THR A 223 0.23 -6.33 -20.50
C THR A 223 0.37 -5.51 -21.78
N ILE A 224 -0.59 -4.65 -22.09
CA ILE A 224 -0.52 -3.75 -23.27
C ILE A 224 0.70 -2.83 -23.16
N ALA A 225 0.89 -2.20 -22.00
CA ALA A 225 2.03 -1.30 -21.79
C ALA A 225 3.38 -2.01 -21.90
N PHE A 226 3.46 -3.27 -21.44
CA PHE A 226 4.66 -4.10 -21.57
C PHE A 226 4.96 -4.42 -23.04
N LEU A 227 3.96 -4.91 -23.79
CA LEU A 227 4.12 -5.28 -25.20
C LEU A 227 4.51 -4.07 -26.08
N VAL A 228 3.87 -2.92 -25.86
CA VAL A 228 4.22 -1.68 -26.56
C VAL A 228 5.62 -1.20 -26.19
N GLY A 229 6.02 -1.36 -24.95
CA GLY A 229 7.35 -0.97 -24.51
C GLY A 229 8.47 -1.85 -25.07
N GLU A 230 8.24 -3.15 -25.21
CA GLU A 230 9.20 -4.08 -25.79
C GLU A 230 9.40 -3.81 -27.30
N TYR A 231 8.31 -3.46 -27.99
CA TYR A 231 8.36 -3.12 -29.43
C TYR A 231 9.13 -1.82 -29.73
N ASN A 232 9.20 -0.87 -28.79
CA ASN A 232 9.93 0.39 -28.97
C ASN A 232 11.40 0.32 -28.57
N VAL A 233 11.89 -0.80 -28.04
CA VAL A 233 13.30 -1.01 -27.62
C VAL A 233 14.04 -1.93 -28.60
N SER A 234 13.33 -2.63 -29.49
CA SER A 234 13.87 -3.41 -30.60
C SER A 234 14.01 -2.55 -31.85
#